data_5f8d798f06d95067ad4005f891ae4959
#
_entry.id   5f8d798f06d95067ad4005f891ae4959
#
_cell.length_a   1.000
_cell.length_b   1.000
_cell.length_c   1.000
_cell.angle_alpha   90.00
_cell.angle_beta   90.00
_cell.angle_gamma   90.00
#
_symmetry.space_group_name_H-M   'P 1'
#
loop_
_entity.id
_entity.type
_entity.pdbx_description
1 polymer ?
#
loop_
_entity_poly.entity_id
_entity_poly.type
_entity_poly.pdbx_seq_one_letter_code
_entity_poly.pdbx_strand_id
1 'polypeptide(L)'
;VPQPDEWDDFVPLEMITTLSAAKLVSFAGVRSSEKILDVGAGTGVVAITAARAGTYVSALDLNQSLCRRMQQNVKLSDVTVEIVTENALAIPYPDHHFDVVLSQFGHMFAPDPGQVTHEMLRVLRPGGRIVFSTWPPQHYVGKLFDLVEKYLPKSAEHTLSAWGNPSYIQEMFGNRVEPFTFKEEVMLFPALSLGHYRHRVETSLAPVKALLQHASPEEINAFRSSLETLAGAYYGYNHIHQTYLMAKAVKR
;
A
#
# COMPACT_ATOMS: atom_id res chain seq x y z
N VAL A 1 -9.07 9.49 6.90
CA VAL A 1 -7.81 8.73 6.83
C VAL A 1 -7.56 8.11 8.19
N PRO A 2 -7.22 6.81 8.29
CA PRO A 2 -6.91 6.16 9.56
C PRO A 2 -5.79 6.89 10.31
N GLN A 3 -5.89 6.95 11.64
CA GLN A 3 -4.82 7.50 12.47
C GLN A 3 -3.61 6.57 12.49
N PRO A 4 -2.38 7.06 12.75
CA PRO A 4 -1.17 6.25 12.69
C PRO A 4 -1.20 4.97 13.55
N ASP A 5 -1.78 5.02 14.75
CA ASP A 5 -1.90 3.89 15.68
C ASP A 5 -2.94 2.84 15.26
N GLU A 6 -3.87 3.18 14.37
CA GLU A 6 -4.87 2.23 13.85
C GLU A 6 -4.26 1.17 12.90
N TRP A 7 -3.01 1.35 12.48
CA TRP A 7 -2.28 0.41 11.63
C TRP A 7 -1.54 -0.69 12.40
N ASP A 8 -1.50 -0.67 13.71
CA ASP A 8 -0.77 -1.67 14.53
C ASP A 8 -1.23 -3.11 14.25
N ASP A 9 -2.50 -3.29 13.89
CA ASP A 9 -3.08 -4.59 13.54
C ASP A 9 -2.76 -5.05 12.11
N PHE A 10 -1.98 -4.28 11.34
CA PHE A 10 -1.54 -4.69 10.00
C PHE A 10 -0.51 -5.83 10.04
N VAL A 11 0.18 -6.04 11.15
CA VAL A 11 1.21 -7.09 11.29
C VAL A 11 0.74 -8.48 10.83
N PRO A 12 -0.50 -8.94 11.10
CA PRO A 12 -0.97 -10.22 10.59
C PRO A 12 -1.04 -10.32 9.05
N LEU A 13 -1.02 -9.19 8.33
CA LEU A 13 -1.06 -9.13 6.87
C LEU A 13 0.34 -9.17 6.24
N GLU A 14 1.40 -9.06 7.04
CA GLU A 14 2.80 -9.07 6.60
C GLU A 14 3.13 -10.28 5.71
N MET A 15 2.72 -11.47 6.13
CA MET A 15 2.97 -12.69 5.38
C MET A 15 2.26 -12.72 4.02
N ILE A 16 1.08 -12.09 3.94
CA ILE A 16 0.27 -12.05 2.71
C ILE A 16 0.91 -11.09 1.71
N THR A 17 1.44 -9.97 2.17
CA THR A 17 2.05 -8.92 1.32
C THR A 17 3.48 -9.25 0.89
N THR A 18 4.15 -10.21 1.52
CA THR A 18 5.55 -10.58 1.21
C THR A 18 5.74 -11.01 -0.25
N LEU A 19 4.85 -11.85 -0.80
CA LEU A 19 4.97 -12.29 -2.20
C LEU A 19 4.72 -11.17 -3.20
N SER A 20 3.79 -10.28 -2.91
CA SER A 20 3.55 -9.09 -3.76
C SER A 20 4.70 -8.09 -3.68
N ALA A 21 5.41 -7.97 -2.55
CA ALA A 21 6.63 -7.18 -2.43
C ALA A 21 7.72 -7.69 -3.38
N ALA A 22 7.94 -9.01 -3.45
CA ALA A 22 8.91 -9.60 -4.37
C ALA A 22 8.56 -9.29 -5.84
N LYS A 23 7.27 -9.35 -6.20
CA LYS A 23 6.80 -8.99 -7.55
C LYS A 23 7.01 -7.50 -7.84
N LEU A 24 6.75 -6.60 -6.88
CA LEU A 24 6.95 -5.16 -7.03
C LEU A 24 8.43 -4.83 -7.25
N VAL A 25 9.33 -5.37 -6.42
CA VAL A 25 10.79 -5.17 -6.54
C VAL A 25 11.33 -5.72 -7.88
N SER A 26 10.85 -6.90 -8.30
CA SER A 26 11.18 -7.47 -9.61
C SER A 26 10.67 -6.58 -10.76
N PHE A 27 9.43 -6.08 -10.67
CA PHE A 27 8.85 -5.20 -11.69
C PHE A 27 9.58 -3.85 -11.77
N ALA A 28 10.06 -3.35 -10.63
CA ALA A 28 10.90 -2.15 -10.58
C ALA A 28 12.23 -2.34 -11.32
N GLY A 29 12.73 -3.58 -11.42
CA GLY A 29 14.01 -3.88 -12.04
C GLY A 29 15.15 -3.22 -11.29
N VAL A 30 15.16 -3.34 -9.95
CA VAL A 30 16.21 -2.77 -9.09
C VAL A 30 17.56 -3.39 -9.41
N ARG A 31 18.64 -2.60 -9.27
CA ARG A 31 20.01 -3.03 -9.55
C ARG A 31 20.87 -2.86 -8.31
N SER A 32 21.86 -3.71 -8.15
CA SER A 32 22.84 -3.58 -7.07
C SER A 32 23.41 -2.15 -7.01
N SER A 33 23.62 -1.67 -5.79
CA SER A 33 24.14 -0.33 -5.47
C SER A 33 23.21 0.86 -5.78
N GLU A 34 21.97 0.66 -6.26
CA GLU A 34 20.99 1.74 -6.36
C GLU A 34 20.50 2.18 -4.97
N LYS A 35 20.21 3.48 -4.85
CA LYS A 35 19.56 4.06 -3.68
C LYS A 35 18.05 4.00 -3.84
N ILE A 36 17.38 3.35 -2.91
CA ILE A 36 15.94 3.08 -2.96
C ILE A 36 15.26 3.71 -1.75
N LEU A 37 14.12 4.36 -1.99
CA LEU A 37 13.18 4.77 -0.95
C LEU A 37 11.93 3.90 -1.03
N ASP A 38 11.53 3.30 0.10
CA ASP A 38 10.24 2.63 0.27
C ASP A 38 9.30 3.55 1.07
N VAL A 39 8.21 4.02 0.46
CA VAL A 39 7.27 4.99 1.04
C VAL A 39 6.02 4.29 1.56
N GLY A 40 5.68 4.52 2.85
CA GLY A 40 4.63 3.76 3.54
C GLY A 40 5.04 2.30 3.69
N ALA A 41 6.27 2.10 4.18
CA ALA A 41 6.96 0.81 4.16
C ALA A 41 6.34 -0.24 5.11
N GLY A 42 5.49 0.18 6.06
CA GLY A 42 4.82 -0.72 7.00
C GLY A 42 5.80 -1.57 7.81
N THR A 43 5.68 -2.88 7.69
CA THR A 43 6.59 -3.85 8.37
C THR A 43 7.87 -4.15 7.59
N GLY A 44 8.12 -3.46 6.46
CA GLY A 44 9.38 -3.47 5.73
C GLY A 44 9.51 -4.58 4.68
N VAL A 45 8.43 -5.22 4.26
CA VAL A 45 8.51 -6.35 3.30
C VAL A 45 9.13 -5.95 1.96
N VAL A 46 8.86 -4.74 1.44
CA VAL A 46 9.46 -4.21 0.21
C VAL A 46 10.91 -3.81 0.45
N ALA A 47 11.16 -3.02 1.50
CA ALA A 47 12.50 -2.56 1.87
C ALA A 47 13.50 -3.72 2.05
N ILE A 48 13.10 -4.77 2.80
CA ILE A 48 13.92 -5.96 3.02
C ILE A 48 14.17 -6.70 1.71
N THR A 49 13.14 -6.84 0.88
CA THR A 49 13.26 -7.52 -0.43
C THR A 49 14.23 -6.77 -1.35
N ALA A 50 14.15 -5.43 -1.37
CA ALA A 50 15.06 -4.59 -2.15
C ALA A 50 16.50 -4.66 -1.62
N ALA A 51 16.69 -4.61 -0.29
CA ALA A 51 18.02 -4.69 0.33
C ALA A 51 18.74 -6.01 -0.02
N ARG A 52 18.02 -7.13 -0.12
CA ARG A 52 18.59 -8.42 -0.57
C ARG A 52 19.09 -8.41 -2.02
N ALA A 53 18.65 -7.47 -2.84
CA ALA A 53 19.19 -7.26 -4.19
C ALA A 53 20.51 -6.47 -4.21
N GLY A 54 21.10 -6.17 -3.04
CA GLY A 54 22.35 -5.44 -2.91
C GLY A 54 22.21 -3.93 -3.10
N THR A 55 21.05 -3.37 -2.76
CA THR A 55 20.73 -1.94 -2.86
C THR A 55 20.90 -1.23 -1.51
N TYR A 56 21.00 0.12 -1.55
CA TYR A 56 20.96 0.97 -0.35
C TYR A 56 19.52 1.42 -0.14
N VAL A 57 18.88 0.96 0.94
CA VAL A 57 17.45 1.18 1.17
C VAL A 57 17.21 2.08 2.36
N SER A 58 16.42 3.14 2.13
CA SER A 58 15.74 3.91 3.18
C SER A 58 14.24 3.55 3.13
N ALA A 59 13.65 3.31 4.29
CA ALA A 59 12.24 2.93 4.45
C ALA A 59 11.54 3.94 5.35
N LEU A 60 10.47 4.55 4.86
CA LEU A 60 9.74 5.60 5.55
C LEU A 60 8.31 5.14 5.85
N ASP A 61 7.91 5.29 7.11
CA ASP A 61 6.52 5.09 7.54
C ASP A 61 6.17 6.07 8.68
N LEU A 62 4.92 6.51 8.75
CA LEU A 62 4.46 7.41 9.79
C LEU A 62 4.18 6.69 11.11
N ASN A 63 3.86 5.39 11.05
CA ASN A 63 3.49 4.59 12.22
C ASN A 63 4.73 4.03 12.93
N GLN A 64 4.94 4.52 14.15
CA GLN A 64 6.09 4.11 14.98
C GLN A 64 6.06 2.62 15.36
N SER A 65 4.87 2.01 15.54
CA SER A 65 4.74 0.58 15.86
C SER A 65 5.16 -0.27 14.66
N LEU A 66 4.75 0.10 13.45
CA LEU A 66 5.19 -0.57 12.22
C LEU A 66 6.70 -0.41 12.01
N CYS A 67 7.26 0.78 12.26
CA CYS A 67 8.71 0.99 12.21
C CYS A 67 9.47 0.10 13.21
N ARG A 68 8.97 -0.06 14.45
CA ARG A 68 9.55 -1.01 15.42
C ARG A 68 9.48 -2.46 14.92
N ARG A 69 8.36 -2.86 14.32
CA ARG A 69 8.23 -4.19 13.71
C ARG A 69 9.17 -4.35 12.53
N MET A 70 9.31 -3.34 11.68
CA MET A 70 10.27 -3.34 10.57
C MET A 70 11.71 -3.51 11.07
N GLN A 71 12.12 -2.85 12.16
CA GLN A 71 13.43 -3.03 12.78
C GLN A 71 13.69 -4.49 13.18
N GLN A 72 12.69 -5.16 13.77
CA GLN A 72 12.78 -6.58 14.11
C GLN A 72 12.94 -7.46 12.86
N ASN A 73 12.13 -7.20 11.82
CA ASN A 73 12.18 -7.94 10.57
C ASN A 73 13.51 -7.75 9.82
N VAL A 74 14.04 -6.53 9.78
CA VAL A 74 15.35 -6.21 9.20
C VAL A 74 16.46 -6.99 9.90
N LYS A 75 16.46 -6.99 11.24
CA LYS A 75 17.43 -7.77 12.05
C LYS A 75 17.32 -9.27 11.79
N LEU A 76 16.11 -9.84 11.77
CA LEU A 76 15.87 -11.26 11.51
C LEU A 76 16.23 -11.65 10.08
N SER A 77 16.19 -10.71 9.14
CA SER A 77 16.49 -10.94 7.72
C SER A 77 17.95 -10.77 7.36
N ASP A 78 18.80 -10.36 8.32
CA ASP A 78 20.23 -10.08 8.14
C ASP A 78 20.53 -9.16 6.94
N VAL A 79 19.79 -8.04 6.88
CA VAL A 79 19.97 -6.97 5.88
C VAL A 79 20.12 -5.62 6.54
N THR A 80 20.59 -4.63 5.81
CA THR A 80 20.67 -3.23 6.26
C THR A 80 19.60 -2.39 5.58
N VAL A 81 18.76 -1.70 6.37
CA VAL A 81 17.77 -0.73 5.93
C VAL A 81 17.80 0.45 6.88
N GLU A 82 17.89 1.66 6.34
CA GLU A 82 17.69 2.88 7.10
C GLU A 82 16.18 3.08 7.32
N ILE A 83 15.75 3.14 8.59
CA ILE A 83 14.32 3.26 8.93
C ILE A 83 14.07 4.67 9.45
N VAL A 84 13.10 5.35 8.84
CA VAL A 84 12.74 6.74 9.13
C VAL A 84 11.25 6.81 9.50
N THR A 85 10.96 7.33 10.71
CA THR A 85 9.57 7.53 11.15
C THR A 85 9.16 8.96 10.83
N GLU A 86 8.60 9.17 9.63
CA GLU A 86 8.26 10.49 9.10
C GLU A 86 7.05 10.44 8.15
N ASN A 87 6.49 11.62 7.86
CA ASN A 87 5.33 11.75 7.00
C ASN A 87 5.73 11.80 5.52
N ALA A 88 5.08 10.98 4.69
CA ALA A 88 5.28 10.97 3.24
C ALA A 88 4.90 12.30 2.54
N LEU A 89 4.18 13.19 3.21
CA LEU A 89 3.87 14.54 2.73
C LEU A 89 5.06 15.53 2.90
N ALA A 90 6.12 15.12 3.62
CA ALA A 90 7.34 15.90 3.86
C ALA A 90 8.53 14.96 4.02
N ILE A 91 8.97 14.34 2.93
CA ILE A 91 10.04 13.32 2.93
C ILE A 91 11.38 13.97 3.30
N PRO A 92 12.08 13.53 4.39
CA PRO A 92 13.25 14.21 4.97
C PRO A 92 14.55 13.92 4.20
N TYR A 93 14.50 13.92 2.87
CA TYR A 93 15.65 13.74 2.00
C TYR A 93 15.73 14.89 0.97
N PRO A 94 16.94 15.23 0.51
CA PRO A 94 17.12 16.27 -0.51
C PRO A 94 16.53 15.84 -1.87
N ASP A 95 16.36 16.82 -2.76
CA ASP A 95 15.95 16.59 -4.12
C ASP A 95 16.91 15.63 -4.83
N HIS A 96 16.36 14.77 -5.70
CA HIS A 96 17.14 13.89 -6.58
C HIS A 96 18.07 12.90 -5.87
N HIS A 97 17.69 12.48 -4.64
CA HIS A 97 18.52 11.61 -3.80
C HIS A 97 18.47 10.12 -4.19
N PHE A 98 17.32 9.64 -4.66
CA PHE A 98 17.07 8.22 -4.90
C PHE A 98 17.05 7.87 -6.39
N ASP A 99 17.50 6.65 -6.70
CA ASP A 99 17.42 6.04 -8.03
C ASP A 99 16.03 5.44 -8.29
N VAL A 100 15.40 4.92 -7.23
CA VAL A 100 14.09 4.29 -7.28
C VAL A 100 13.27 4.71 -6.05
N VAL A 101 12.00 5.06 -6.27
CA VAL A 101 11.01 5.22 -5.22
C VAL A 101 9.97 4.11 -5.36
N LEU A 102 9.77 3.34 -4.30
CA LEU A 102 8.82 2.24 -4.20
C LEU A 102 7.70 2.58 -3.24
N SER A 103 6.51 2.03 -3.46
CA SER A 103 5.44 2.01 -2.46
C SER A 103 4.48 0.84 -2.71
N GLN A 104 4.34 -0.05 -1.75
CA GLN A 104 3.34 -1.12 -1.83
C GLN A 104 2.10 -0.74 -1.03
N PHE A 105 1.07 -0.24 -1.73
CA PHE A 105 -0.23 0.16 -1.16
C PHE A 105 -0.17 1.30 -0.13
N GLY A 106 1.00 1.79 0.30
CA GLY A 106 1.13 2.75 1.40
C GLY A 106 0.78 4.19 0.99
N HIS A 107 1.30 4.67 -0.15
CA HIS A 107 1.14 6.06 -0.60
C HIS A 107 -0.33 6.49 -0.80
N MET A 108 -1.20 5.54 -1.15
CA MET A 108 -2.62 5.82 -1.43
C MET A 108 -3.42 6.25 -0.18
N PHE A 109 -2.89 6.01 1.02
CA PHE A 109 -3.50 6.44 2.29
C PHE A 109 -3.07 7.85 2.72
N ALA A 110 -2.17 8.50 1.99
CA ALA A 110 -1.81 9.88 2.26
C ALA A 110 -3.04 10.81 2.06
N PRO A 111 -3.31 11.73 3.01
CA PRO A 111 -4.50 12.59 2.95
C PRO A 111 -4.47 13.61 1.80
N ASP A 112 -3.29 13.89 1.26
CA ASP A 112 -3.08 14.74 0.09
C ASP A 112 -2.35 13.97 -1.01
N PRO A 113 -3.09 13.43 -2.01
CA PRO A 113 -2.51 12.71 -3.14
C PRO A 113 -1.55 13.55 -3.99
N GLY A 114 -1.82 14.85 -4.11
CA GLY A 114 -0.96 15.78 -4.85
C GLY A 114 0.39 15.96 -4.18
N GLN A 115 0.38 16.21 -2.86
CA GLN A 115 1.57 16.42 -2.08
C GLN A 115 2.43 15.16 -1.96
N VAL A 116 1.85 13.98 -1.72
CA VAL A 116 2.65 12.73 -1.67
C VAL A 116 3.29 12.44 -3.02
N THR A 117 2.56 12.64 -4.13
CA THR A 117 3.11 12.51 -5.48
C THR A 117 4.25 13.50 -5.73
N HIS A 118 4.09 14.76 -5.29
CA HIS A 118 5.13 15.78 -5.39
C HIS A 118 6.39 15.35 -4.66
N GLU A 119 6.29 14.93 -3.41
CA GLU A 119 7.44 14.53 -2.58
C GLU A 119 8.14 13.28 -3.12
N MET A 120 7.38 12.24 -3.52
CA MET A 120 7.96 11.05 -4.14
C MET A 120 8.74 11.39 -5.42
N LEU A 121 8.24 12.32 -6.22
CA LEU A 121 8.96 12.80 -7.40
C LEU A 121 10.12 13.72 -7.05
N ARG A 122 9.99 14.61 -6.05
CA ARG A 122 11.05 15.53 -5.64
C ARG A 122 12.33 14.78 -5.28
N VAL A 123 12.20 13.76 -4.42
CA VAL A 123 13.35 12.98 -3.96
C VAL A 123 13.91 12.01 -4.99
N LEU A 124 13.13 11.67 -6.03
CA LEU A 124 13.56 10.83 -7.13
C LEU A 124 14.43 11.66 -8.12
N ARG A 125 15.58 11.14 -8.55
CA ARG A 125 16.43 11.82 -9.54
C ARG A 125 15.81 11.78 -10.96
N PRO A 126 16.14 12.70 -11.87
CA PRO A 126 15.81 12.55 -13.28
C PRO A 126 16.35 11.22 -13.82
N GLY A 127 15.56 10.53 -14.64
CA GLY A 127 15.87 9.18 -15.12
C GLY A 127 15.68 8.08 -14.07
N GLY A 128 15.33 8.43 -12.81
CA GLY A 128 14.96 7.48 -11.77
C GLY A 128 13.58 6.87 -12.00
N ARG A 129 13.29 5.77 -11.32
CA ARG A 129 12.02 5.03 -11.49
C ARG A 129 11.12 5.20 -10.27
N ILE A 130 9.84 5.51 -10.54
CA ILE A 130 8.79 5.43 -9.54
C ILE A 130 7.95 4.17 -9.80
N VAL A 131 7.76 3.34 -8.76
CA VAL A 131 7.06 2.06 -8.91
C VAL A 131 6.21 1.80 -7.68
N PHE A 132 4.92 1.56 -7.88
CA PHE A 132 4.02 1.32 -6.77
C PHE A 132 2.91 0.34 -7.12
N SER A 133 2.23 -0.18 -6.10
CA SER A 133 1.04 -0.99 -6.25
C SER A 133 -0.18 -0.35 -5.61
N THR A 134 -1.33 -0.57 -6.23
CA THR A 134 -2.63 -0.01 -5.88
C THR A 134 -3.75 -1.02 -6.09
N TRP A 135 -4.98 -0.66 -5.70
CA TRP A 135 -6.15 -1.52 -5.82
C TRP A 135 -7.12 -0.97 -6.87
N PRO A 136 -7.28 -1.64 -8.05
CA PRO A 136 -8.23 -1.22 -9.07
C PRO A 136 -9.68 -1.24 -8.56
N PRO A 137 -10.49 -0.20 -8.88
CA PRO A 137 -11.85 -0.06 -8.37
C PRO A 137 -12.79 -1.19 -8.82
N GLN A 138 -12.53 -1.81 -9.99
CA GLN A 138 -13.34 -2.90 -10.53
C GLN A 138 -13.11 -4.24 -9.81
N HIS A 139 -12.03 -4.40 -9.04
CA HIS A 139 -11.68 -5.62 -8.34
C HIS A 139 -12.07 -5.59 -6.85
N TYR A 140 -11.84 -6.71 -6.17
CA TYR A 140 -12.34 -6.95 -4.81
C TYR A 140 -12.00 -5.83 -3.82
N VAL A 141 -10.71 -5.47 -3.68
CA VAL A 141 -10.27 -4.51 -2.65
C VAL A 141 -10.75 -3.09 -2.98
N GLY A 142 -10.76 -2.68 -4.24
CA GLY A 142 -11.35 -1.41 -4.66
C GLY A 142 -12.84 -1.33 -4.28
N LYS A 143 -13.61 -2.38 -4.58
CA LYS A 143 -15.02 -2.48 -4.17
C LYS A 143 -15.21 -2.53 -2.65
N LEU A 144 -14.26 -3.11 -1.92
CA LEU A 144 -14.26 -3.10 -0.45
C LEU A 144 -14.06 -1.66 0.08
N PHE A 145 -13.16 -0.87 -0.51
CA PHE A 145 -13.01 0.54 -0.15
C PHE A 145 -14.30 1.31 -0.41
N ASP A 146 -14.89 1.16 -1.59
CA ASP A 146 -16.17 1.81 -1.93
C ASP A 146 -17.29 1.40 -0.95
N LEU A 147 -17.29 0.13 -0.49
CA LEU A 147 -18.24 -0.35 0.50
C LEU A 147 -18.01 0.31 1.87
N VAL A 148 -16.78 0.40 2.33
CA VAL A 148 -16.41 1.03 3.62
C VAL A 148 -16.73 2.53 3.61
N GLU A 149 -16.42 3.22 2.52
CA GLU A 149 -16.66 4.67 2.37
C GLU A 149 -18.16 5.06 2.46
N LYS A 150 -19.09 4.13 2.15
CA LYS A 150 -20.54 4.38 2.35
C LYS A 150 -20.93 4.61 3.80
N TYR A 151 -20.17 4.09 4.74
CA TYR A 151 -20.45 4.13 6.18
C TYR A 151 -19.54 5.09 6.94
N LEU A 152 -18.53 5.66 6.30
CA LEU A 152 -17.64 6.64 6.90
C LEU A 152 -18.08 8.07 6.57
N PRO A 153 -17.82 9.05 7.46
CA PRO A 153 -18.04 10.44 7.12
C PRO A 153 -17.31 10.82 5.84
N LYS A 154 -17.97 11.52 4.93
CA LYS A 154 -17.35 12.04 3.70
C LYS A 154 -16.35 13.13 4.06
N SER A 155 -15.11 12.78 4.33
CA SER A 155 -14.05 13.68 4.75
C SER A 155 -12.96 13.92 3.69
N ALA A 156 -12.98 13.18 2.58
CA ALA A 156 -11.96 13.28 1.54
C ALA A 156 -12.59 13.55 0.17
N GLU A 157 -12.00 14.45 -0.59
CA GLU A 157 -12.35 14.72 -2.00
C GLU A 157 -11.95 13.56 -2.94
N HIS A 158 -11.15 12.61 -2.45
CA HIS A 158 -10.61 11.50 -3.24
C HIS A 158 -10.89 10.17 -2.56
N THR A 159 -11.40 9.22 -3.34
CA THR A 159 -11.59 7.83 -2.91
C THR A 159 -10.27 7.06 -3.01
N LEU A 160 -10.04 6.13 -2.07
CA LEU A 160 -8.85 5.26 -2.09
C LEU A 160 -8.79 4.43 -3.40
N SER A 161 -9.96 4.03 -3.92
CA SER A 161 -10.07 3.28 -5.17
C SER A 161 -9.63 4.06 -6.41
N ALA A 162 -9.59 5.41 -6.37
CA ALA A 162 -9.12 6.23 -7.49
C ALA A 162 -7.67 5.90 -7.88
N TRP A 163 -6.81 5.60 -6.91
CA TRP A 163 -5.42 5.21 -7.16
C TRP A 163 -5.27 3.93 -8.01
N GLY A 164 -6.30 3.10 -8.10
CA GLY A 164 -6.31 1.93 -8.97
C GLY A 164 -6.70 2.22 -10.42
N ASN A 165 -7.02 3.48 -10.77
CA ASN A 165 -7.40 3.89 -12.12
C ASN A 165 -6.16 4.43 -12.88
N PRO A 166 -5.73 3.79 -13.99
CA PRO A 166 -4.59 4.26 -14.79
C PRO A 166 -4.69 5.72 -15.24
N SER A 167 -5.89 6.20 -15.60
CA SER A 167 -6.09 7.59 -16.03
C SER A 167 -5.85 8.57 -14.87
N TYR A 168 -6.35 8.26 -13.68
CA TYR A 168 -6.10 9.06 -12.48
C TYR A 168 -4.60 9.10 -12.12
N ILE A 169 -3.92 7.96 -12.19
CA ILE A 169 -2.47 7.90 -11.96
C ILE A 169 -1.74 8.81 -12.98
N GLN A 170 -2.07 8.72 -14.26
CA GLN A 170 -1.44 9.56 -15.28
C GLN A 170 -1.69 11.06 -15.04
N GLU A 171 -2.90 11.44 -14.64
CA GLU A 171 -3.25 12.82 -14.31
C GLU A 171 -2.43 13.32 -13.11
N MET A 172 -2.36 12.54 -12.02
CA MET A 172 -1.60 12.89 -10.83
C MET A 172 -0.12 13.14 -11.08
N PHE A 173 0.50 12.35 -11.94
CA PHE A 173 1.93 12.51 -12.29
C PHE A 173 2.16 13.47 -13.45
N GLY A 174 1.18 13.64 -14.34
CA GLY A 174 1.23 14.56 -15.48
C GLY A 174 2.42 14.30 -16.40
N ASN A 175 3.01 15.37 -16.91
CA ASN A 175 4.16 15.33 -17.80
C ASN A 175 5.53 15.19 -17.09
N ARG A 176 5.52 15.03 -15.77
CA ARG A 176 6.73 14.89 -14.93
C ARG A 176 7.41 13.53 -15.08
N VAL A 177 6.72 12.57 -15.67
CA VAL A 177 7.20 11.20 -15.91
C VAL A 177 6.94 10.77 -17.36
N GLU A 178 7.67 9.73 -17.80
CA GLU A 178 7.33 9.02 -19.03
C GLU A 178 6.00 8.24 -18.85
N PRO A 179 5.33 7.81 -19.92
CA PRO A 179 4.11 7.03 -19.81
C PRO A 179 4.26 5.83 -18.90
N PHE A 180 3.28 5.62 -18.03
CA PHE A 180 3.28 4.48 -17.12
C PHE A 180 3.17 3.15 -17.87
N THR A 181 3.94 2.17 -17.41
CA THR A 181 3.72 0.75 -17.67
C THR A 181 2.90 0.18 -16.52
N PHE A 182 1.79 -0.49 -16.85
CA PHE A 182 0.91 -1.10 -15.87
C PHE A 182 0.95 -2.63 -15.98
N LYS A 183 0.85 -3.32 -14.83
CA LYS A 183 0.74 -4.77 -14.77
C LYS A 183 -0.21 -5.19 -13.65
N GLU A 184 -1.25 -5.93 -13.98
CA GLU A 184 -2.10 -6.56 -12.97
C GLU A 184 -1.46 -7.85 -12.44
N GLU A 185 -1.64 -8.08 -11.15
CA GLU A 185 -1.21 -9.30 -10.45
C GLU A 185 -2.28 -9.70 -9.43
N VAL A 186 -2.20 -10.94 -8.97
CA VAL A 186 -3.14 -11.47 -7.96
C VAL A 186 -2.40 -11.78 -6.67
N MET A 187 -2.98 -11.34 -5.57
CA MET A 187 -2.65 -11.74 -4.21
C MET A 187 -3.77 -12.64 -3.67
N LEU A 188 -3.40 -13.75 -3.05
CA LEU A 188 -4.34 -14.69 -2.45
C LEU A 188 -4.39 -14.44 -0.95
N PHE A 189 -5.54 -14.02 -0.44
CA PHE A 189 -5.76 -13.81 0.98
C PHE A 189 -6.32 -15.09 1.60
N PRO A 190 -5.57 -15.82 2.45
CA PRO A 190 -6.04 -17.07 3.06
C PRO A 190 -7.26 -16.87 3.95
N ALA A 191 -8.30 -17.65 3.73
CA ALA A 191 -9.51 -17.62 4.51
C ALA A 191 -10.18 -19.00 4.53
N LEU A 192 -10.46 -19.53 5.72
CA LEU A 192 -11.11 -20.85 5.88
C LEU A 192 -12.59 -20.80 5.50
N SER A 193 -13.23 -19.65 5.61
CA SER A 193 -14.62 -19.38 5.26
C SER A 193 -14.84 -17.87 5.12
N LEU A 194 -16.00 -17.45 4.61
CA LEU A 194 -16.37 -16.02 4.55
C LEU A 194 -16.45 -15.41 5.95
N GLY A 195 -16.97 -16.11 6.95
CA GLY A 195 -16.99 -15.66 8.35
C GLY A 195 -15.59 -15.50 8.93
N HIS A 196 -14.66 -16.42 8.64
CA HIS A 196 -13.25 -16.26 9.01
C HIS A 196 -12.60 -15.06 8.32
N TYR A 197 -12.87 -14.87 7.05
CA TYR A 197 -12.39 -13.70 6.30
C TYR A 197 -12.92 -12.39 6.89
N ARG A 198 -14.23 -12.30 7.12
CA ARG A 198 -14.86 -11.14 7.77
C ARG A 198 -14.19 -10.81 9.10
N HIS A 199 -13.99 -11.79 9.98
CA HIS A 199 -13.31 -11.59 11.25
C HIS A 199 -11.90 -11.00 11.06
N ARG A 200 -11.13 -11.50 10.08
CA ARG A 200 -9.80 -10.98 9.77
C ARG A 200 -9.86 -9.52 9.27
N VAL A 201 -10.80 -9.20 8.41
CA VAL A 201 -11.01 -7.82 7.91
C VAL A 201 -11.39 -6.88 9.05
N GLU A 202 -12.34 -7.29 9.91
CA GLU A 202 -12.81 -6.50 11.06
C GLU A 202 -11.70 -6.24 12.09
N THR A 203 -10.73 -7.14 12.23
CA THR A 203 -9.66 -7.03 13.23
C THR A 203 -8.34 -6.44 12.69
N SER A 204 -8.14 -6.41 11.38
CA SER A 204 -6.82 -6.05 10.80
C SER A 204 -6.87 -4.86 9.83
N LEU A 205 -8.05 -4.40 9.39
CA LEU A 205 -8.15 -3.26 8.47
C LEU A 205 -8.62 -2.01 9.20
N ALA A 206 -7.74 -1.02 9.32
CA ALA A 206 -8.01 0.22 10.03
C ALA A 206 -9.30 0.93 9.57
N PRO A 207 -9.61 1.09 8.27
CA PRO A 207 -10.88 1.70 7.84
C PRO A 207 -12.11 0.93 8.30
N VAL A 208 -12.05 -0.40 8.36
CA VAL A 208 -13.18 -1.24 8.84
C VAL A 208 -13.32 -1.13 10.35
N LYS A 209 -12.21 -1.12 11.09
CA LYS A 209 -12.25 -0.90 12.55
C LYS A 209 -12.89 0.44 12.90
N ALA A 210 -12.50 1.51 12.20
CA ALA A 210 -13.09 2.83 12.40
C ALA A 210 -14.61 2.83 12.13
N LEU A 211 -15.06 2.15 11.08
CA LEU A 211 -16.49 1.95 10.80
C LEU A 211 -17.20 1.27 11.97
N LEU A 212 -16.67 0.14 12.45
CA LEU A 212 -17.29 -0.65 13.52
C LEU A 212 -17.39 0.09 14.86
N GLN A 213 -16.51 1.07 15.10
CA GLN A 213 -16.52 1.89 16.31
C GLN A 213 -17.61 2.98 16.30
N HIS A 214 -18.05 3.43 15.14
CA HIS A 214 -18.92 4.62 15.00
C HIS A 214 -20.30 4.28 14.42
N ALA A 215 -20.48 3.15 13.74
CA ALA A 215 -21.73 2.76 13.11
C ALA A 215 -22.73 2.15 14.11
N SER A 216 -24.02 2.28 13.82
CA SER A 216 -25.10 1.63 14.58
C SER A 216 -25.07 0.10 14.40
N PRO A 217 -25.70 -0.70 15.30
CA PRO A 217 -25.80 -2.14 15.15
C PRO A 217 -26.47 -2.58 13.82
N GLU A 218 -27.43 -1.81 13.33
CA GLU A 218 -28.13 -2.04 12.07
C GLU A 218 -27.17 -1.83 10.88
N GLU A 219 -26.39 -0.76 10.89
CA GLU A 219 -25.38 -0.47 9.86
C GLU A 219 -24.26 -1.51 9.86
N ILE A 220 -23.80 -1.93 11.05
CA ILE A 220 -22.79 -3.01 11.17
C ILE A 220 -23.31 -4.31 10.56
N ASN A 221 -24.56 -4.70 10.83
CA ASN A 221 -25.14 -5.90 10.25
C ASN A 221 -25.31 -5.80 8.73
N ALA A 222 -25.72 -4.63 8.22
CA ALA A 222 -25.84 -4.37 6.80
C ALA A 222 -24.46 -4.41 6.11
N PHE A 223 -23.43 -3.81 6.72
CA PHE A 223 -22.06 -3.86 6.25
C PHE A 223 -21.54 -5.31 6.20
N ARG A 224 -21.72 -6.09 7.27
CA ARG A 224 -21.30 -7.50 7.34
C ARG A 224 -21.91 -8.34 6.22
N SER A 225 -23.22 -8.20 6.01
CA SER A 225 -23.92 -8.90 4.93
C SER A 225 -23.38 -8.51 3.55
N SER A 226 -23.16 -7.23 3.33
CA SER A 226 -22.59 -6.70 2.07
C SER A 226 -21.16 -7.18 1.87
N LEU A 227 -20.34 -7.19 2.92
CA LEU A 227 -18.95 -7.67 2.89
C LEU A 227 -18.89 -9.16 2.53
N GLU A 228 -19.73 -10.00 3.16
CA GLU A 228 -19.77 -11.45 2.85
C GLU A 228 -20.29 -11.72 1.44
N THR A 229 -21.28 -10.97 0.98
CA THR A 229 -21.76 -11.06 -0.41
C THR A 229 -20.67 -10.68 -1.41
N LEU A 230 -19.99 -9.56 -1.17
CA LEU A 230 -18.87 -9.12 -2.00
C LEU A 230 -17.74 -10.14 -2.00
N ALA A 231 -17.30 -10.58 -0.81
CA ALA A 231 -16.22 -11.54 -0.66
C ALA A 231 -16.54 -12.89 -1.30
N GLY A 232 -17.80 -13.32 -1.24
CA GLY A 232 -18.28 -14.58 -1.83
C GLY A 232 -18.04 -14.68 -3.34
N ALA A 233 -18.12 -13.56 -4.06
CA ALA A 233 -17.82 -13.52 -5.49
C ALA A 233 -16.34 -13.74 -5.84
N TYR A 234 -15.44 -13.61 -4.86
CA TYR A 234 -13.99 -13.74 -5.02
C TYR A 234 -13.38 -14.88 -4.17
N TYR A 235 -14.22 -15.58 -3.41
CA TYR A 235 -13.80 -16.69 -2.54
C TYR A 235 -13.76 -18.02 -3.31
N GLY A 236 -12.68 -18.74 -3.15
CA GLY A 236 -12.55 -20.10 -3.66
C GLY A 236 -11.32 -20.80 -3.08
N TYR A 237 -11.42 -22.10 -2.82
CA TYR A 237 -10.30 -22.92 -2.33
C TYR A 237 -9.55 -22.30 -1.14
N ASN A 238 -10.29 -21.85 -0.13
CA ASN A 238 -9.78 -21.27 1.13
C ASN A 238 -8.99 -19.96 0.95
N HIS A 239 -9.31 -19.15 -0.06
CA HIS A 239 -8.72 -17.82 -0.22
C HIS A 239 -9.67 -16.85 -0.94
N ILE A 240 -9.43 -15.56 -0.75
CA ILE A 240 -10.02 -14.47 -1.53
C ILE A 240 -9.00 -14.03 -2.59
N HIS A 241 -9.42 -13.97 -3.86
CA HIS A 241 -8.63 -13.40 -4.93
C HIS A 241 -8.62 -11.88 -4.85
N GLN A 242 -7.45 -11.29 -4.70
CA GLN A 242 -7.26 -9.83 -4.62
C GLN A 242 -6.37 -9.38 -5.77
N THR A 243 -6.98 -9.00 -6.89
CA THR A 243 -6.24 -8.41 -8.02
C THR A 243 -5.77 -7.01 -7.65
N TYR A 244 -4.49 -6.72 -7.87
CA TYR A 244 -3.89 -5.41 -7.69
C TYR A 244 -3.15 -4.96 -8.95
N LEU A 245 -2.93 -3.66 -9.06
CA LEU A 245 -2.24 -3.02 -10.18
C LEU A 245 -0.84 -2.57 -9.73
N MET A 246 0.19 -2.93 -10.47
CA MET A 246 1.51 -2.34 -10.37
C MET A 246 1.68 -1.29 -11.46
N ALA A 247 2.19 -0.13 -11.08
CA ALA A 247 2.47 1.00 -11.96
C ALA A 247 3.95 1.36 -11.89
N LYS A 248 4.59 1.59 -13.07
CA LYS A 248 5.99 1.98 -13.18
C LYS A 248 6.15 3.08 -14.22
N ALA A 249 6.87 4.14 -13.86
CA ALA A 249 7.29 5.20 -14.79
C ALA A 249 8.71 5.67 -14.49
N VAL A 250 9.30 6.38 -15.45
CA VAL A 250 10.62 7.04 -15.32
C VAL A 250 10.40 8.53 -15.18
N LYS A 251 11.05 9.17 -14.20
CA LYS A 251 11.02 10.63 -14.02
C LYS A 251 11.79 11.31 -15.17
N ARG A 252 11.19 12.35 -15.75
CA ARG A 252 11.84 13.23 -16.77
C ARG A 252 12.83 14.19 -16.16
#